data_0d87d41395e20dbede7ad79632000eb2
#
_entry.id   0d87d41395e20dbede7ad79632000eb2
#
_cell.length_a   1.000
_cell.length_b   1.000
_cell.length_c   1.000
_cell.angle_alpha   90.00
_cell.angle_beta   90.00
_cell.angle_gamma   90.00
#
_symmetry.space_group_name_H-M   'P 1'
#
loop_
_entity.id
_entity.type
_entity.pdbx_description
1 polymer ?
#
loop_
_entity_poly.entity_id
_entity_poly.type
_entity_poly.pdbx_seq_one_letter_code
_entity_poly.pdbx_strand_id
1 'polypeptide(L)'
;MEYKMTIAGLERSLPLCKVSDDLYIGAFVIFGDPELTTACAEELLKRAPEYDYMLTAEAKGIPLIHEMARLAGNRKYFLARKKAKLYMRDVFEVSVDSITTEGSQKLYLDGSDAELMKGKRILLVDDVISTGESMAALEKLVEKAGGTVCGRMAILAEGDSQKRGDISYLEPLPLFHSDGTPR
;
A
#
# COMPACT_ATOMS: atom_id res chain seq x y z
N MET A 1 4.71 24.76 -2.61
CA MET A 1 4.32 24.32 -3.96
C MET A 1 3.36 23.16 -3.84
N GLU A 2 2.42 23.02 -4.77
CA GLU A 2 1.42 21.95 -4.78
C GLU A 2 1.26 21.42 -6.21
N TYR A 3 0.96 20.14 -6.32
CA TYR A 3 0.65 19.47 -7.57
C TYR A 3 -0.81 19.05 -7.58
N LYS A 4 -1.55 19.51 -8.57
CA LYS A 4 -2.96 19.14 -8.76
C LYS A 4 -3.07 17.90 -9.63
N MET A 5 -3.85 16.94 -9.20
CA MET A 5 -4.16 15.75 -9.98
C MET A 5 -5.59 15.27 -9.74
N THR A 6 -6.11 14.51 -10.68
CA THR A 6 -7.40 13.84 -10.55
C THR A 6 -7.17 12.39 -10.15
N ILE A 7 -7.80 11.94 -9.07
CA ILE A 7 -7.70 10.58 -8.54
C ILE A 7 -9.12 10.04 -8.41
N ALA A 8 -9.43 8.93 -9.05
CA ALA A 8 -10.78 8.33 -9.05
C ALA A 8 -11.89 9.36 -9.37
N GLY A 9 -11.63 10.28 -10.32
CA GLY A 9 -12.56 11.33 -10.73
C GLY A 9 -12.63 12.56 -9.82
N LEU A 10 -11.86 12.60 -8.73
CA LEU A 10 -11.83 13.72 -7.77
C LEU A 10 -10.52 14.50 -7.87
N GLU A 11 -10.61 15.82 -8.00
CA GLU A 11 -9.42 16.69 -8.00
C GLU A 11 -8.88 16.83 -6.56
N ARG A 12 -7.56 16.63 -6.40
CA ARG A 12 -6.83 16.84 -5.15
C ARG A 12 -5.54 17.60 -5.40
N SER A 13 -5.11 18.36 -4.40
CA SER A 13 -3.87 19.14 -4.40
C SER A 13 -2.89 18.50 -3.43
N LEU A 14 -1.75 18.02 -3.93
CA LEU A 14 -0.72 17.36 -3.15
C LEU A 14 0.41 18.34 -2.82
N PRO A 15 0.76 18.56 -1.54
CA PRO A 15 1.94 19.32 -1.19
C PRO A 15 3.20 18.70 -1.77
N LEU A 16 4.08 19.51 -2.37
CA LEU A 16 5.39 19.07 -2.81
C LEU A 16 6.39 19.14 -1.67
N CYS A 17 6.94 17.99 -1.28
CA CYS A 17 7.88 17.86 -0.18
C CYS A 17 9.29 17.58 -0.71
N LYS A 18 10.27 18.34 -0.19
CA LYS A 18 11.68 18.17 -0.53
C LYS A 18 12.23 16.86 0.06
N VAL A 19 12.85 16.05 -0.79
CA VAL A 19 13.59 14.84 -0.42
C VAL A 19 15.09 15.11 -0.45
N SER A 20 15.57 15.78 -1.52
CA SER A 20 16.94 16.24 -1.68
C SER A 20 16.96 17.60 -2.38
N ASP A 21 18.14 18.15 -2.67
CA ASP A 21 18.23 19.46 -3.35
C ASP A 21 17.57 19.47 -4.73
N ASP A 22 17.60 18.34 -5.42
CA ASP A 22 17.06 18.21 -6.78
C ASP A 22 15.77 17.38 -6.86
N LEU A 23 15.30 16.77 -5.76
CA LEU A 23 14.20 15.83 -5.77
C LEU A 23 13.09 16.25 -4.82
N TYR A 24 11.87 16.37 -5.34
CA TYR A 24 10.63 16.55 -4.58
C TYR A 24 9.65 15.43 -4.89
N ILE A 25 8.80 15.12 -3.94
CA ILE A 25 7.70 14.15 -4.06
C ILE A 25 6.36 14.84 -3.78
N GLY A 26 5.29 14.34 -4.40
CA GLY A 26 3.92 14.71 -4.06
C GLY A 26 3.47 13.97 -2.81
N ALA A 27 3.26 14.69 -1.71
CA ALA A 27 2.84 14.05 -0.47
C ALA A 27 1.36 13.65 -0.53
N PHE A 28 1.10 12.40 -0.90
CA PHE A 28 -0.24 11.83 -0.85
C PHE A 28 -0.56 11.33 0.55
N VAL A 29 -1.65 11.84 1.14
CA VAL A 29 -2.14 11.44 2.46
C VAL A 29 -3.65 11.22 2.38
N ILE A 30 -4.07 9.96 2.45
CA ILE A 30 -5.50 9.59 2.37
C ILE A 30 -6.25 9.80 3.70
N PHE A 31 -5.54 9.99 4.81
CA PHE A 31 -6.15 10.17 6.13
C PHE A 31 -7.07 11.40 6.16
N GLY A 32 -8.28 11.22 6.67
CA GLY A 32 -9.26 12.28 6.83
C GLY A 32 -10.02 12.66 5.55
N ASP A 33 -9.80 11.93 4.44
CA ASP A 33 -10.54 12.12 3.18
C ASP A 33 -11.43 10.90 2.86
N PRO A 34 -12.61 10.80 3.49
CA PRO A 34 -13.51 9.67 3.27
C PRO A 34 -14.09 9.62 1.86
N GLU A 35 -14.31 10.77 1.23
CA GLU A 35 -14.83 10.85 -0.14
C GLU A 35 -13.84 10.21 -1.13
N LEU A 36 -12.57 10.61 -1.07
CA LEU A 36 -11.53 10.04 -1.91
C LEU A 36 -11.28 8.57 -1.59
N THR A 37 -11.30 8.20 -0.31
CA THR A 37 -11.12 6.81 0.13
C THR A 37 -12.18 5.90 -0.49
N THR A 38 -13.45 6.31 -0.45
CA THR A 38 -14.56 5.53 -1.04
C THR A 38 -14.43 5.44 -2.55
N ALA A 39 -14.17 6.55 -3.24
CA ALA A 39 -14.01 6.56 -4.70
C ALA A 39 -12.84 5.66 -5.16
N CYS A 40 -11.69 5.75 -4.48
CA CYS A 40 -10.53 4.89 -4.77
C CYS A 40 -10.82 3.40 -4.50
N ALA A 41 -11.50 3.09 -3.40
CA ALA A 41 -11.87 1.72 -3.07
C ALA A 41 -12.80 1.10 -4.12
N GLU A 42 -13.80 1.83 -4.59
CA GLU A 42 -14.71 1.40 -5.66
C GLU A 42 -13.97 1.12 -6.97
N GLU A 43 -13.08 2.03 -7.39
CA GLU A 43 -12.32 1.87 -8.64
C GLU A 43 -11.31 0.72 -8.57
N LEU A 44 -10.64 0.52 -7.43
CA LEU A 44 -9.73 -0.60 -7.24
C LEU A 44 -10.47 -1.94 -7.22
N LEU A 45 -11.61 -2.02 -6.56
CA LEU A 45 -12.41 -3.26 -6.53
C LEU A 45 -12.88 -3.71 -7.91
N LYS A 46 -13.16 -2.79 -8.83
CA LYS A 46 -13.50 -3.13 -10.23
C LYS A 46 -12.36 -3.83 -10.98
N ARG A 47 -11.12 -3.63 -10.53
CA ARG A 47 -9.88 -4.16 -11.14
C ARG A 47 -9.28 -5.31 -10.33
N ALA A 48 -9.83 -5.60 -9.15
CA ALA A 48 -9.29 -6.61 -8.26
C ALA A 48 -9.42 -8.02 -8.87
N PRO A 49 -8.36 -8.85 -8.80
CA PRO A 49 -8.48 -10.26 -9.16
C PRO A 49 -9.34 -10.99 -8.11
N GLU A 50 -9.64 -12.25 -8.34
CA GLU A 50 -10.23 -13.09 -7.30
C GLU A 50 -9.24 -13.29 -6.14
N TYR A 51 -9.68 -13.01 -4.92
CA TYR A 51 -8.90 -13.14 -3.69
C TYR A 51 -9.73 -13.73 -2.57
N ASP A 52 -9.05 -14.26 -1.55
CA ASP A 52 -9.69 -14.76 -0.33
C ASP A 52 -9.60 -13.72 0.81
N TYR A 53 -8.47 -13.02 0.91
CA TYR A 53 -8.25 -11.94 1.88
C TYR A 53 -7.41 -10.82 1.28
N MET A 54 -7.50 -9.65 1.90
CA MET A 54 -6.64 -8.51 1.61
C MET A 54 -5.64 -8.28 2.75
N LEU A 55 -4.45 -7.76 2.43
CA LEU A 55 -3.40 -7.41 3.38
C LEU A 55 -2.83 -6.04 3.04
N THR A 56 -2.62 -5.20 4.04
CA THR A 56 -1.85 -3.95 3.94
C THR A 56 -0.85 -3.82 5.07
N ALA A 57 0.12 -2.91 4.91
CA ALA A 57 1.00 -2.48 6.00
C ALA A 57 0.46 -1.21 6.69
N GLU A 58 0.75 -1.06 7.99
CA GLU A 58 0.45 0.21 8.64
C GLU A 58 1.37 1.33 8.07
N ALA A 59 0.88 2.58 7.86
CA ALA A 59 -0.41 3.02 8.38
C ALA A 59 -1.36 3.52 7.28
N LYS A 60 -0.86 4.09 6.18
CA LYS A 60 -1.69 4.86 5.22
C LYS A 60 -2.63 4.01 4.37
N GLY A 61 -2.30 2.74 4.13
CA GLY A 61 -3.19 1.81 3.44
C GLY A 61 -4.43 1.39 4.26
N ILE A 62 -4.47 1.66 5.58
CA ILE A 62 -5.54 1.19 6.46
C ILE A 62 -6.93 1.73 6.06
N PRO A 63 -7.14 3.04 5.83
CA PRO A 63 -8.46 3.54 5.42
C PRO A 63 -8.94 2.89 4.12
N LEU A 64 -8.03 2.74 3.16
CA LEU A 64 -8.35 2.16 1.86
C LEU A 64 -8.78 0.69 1.98
N ILE A 65 -7.98 -0.16 2.64
CA ILE A 65 -8.30 -1.58 2.76
C ILE A 65 -9.59 -1.80 3.59
N HIS A 66 -9.82 -0.97 4.60
CA HIS A 66 -11.05 -1.01 5.39
C HIS A 66 -12.28 -0.75 4.51
N GLU A 67 -12.21 0.30 3.69
CA GLU A 67 -13.32 0.68 2.82
C GLU A 67 -13.51 -0.36 1.70
N MET A 68 -12.43 -0.86 1.09
CA MET A 68 -12.51 -1.97 0.13
C MET A 68 -13.18 -3.20 0.73
N ALA A 69 -12.80 -3.59 1.96
CA ALA A 69 -13.40 -4.72 2.65
C ALA A 69 -14.89 -4.50 2.94
N ARG A 70 -15.26 -3.29 3.39
CA ARG A 70 -16.65 -2.92 3.65
C ARG A 70 -17.51 -3.02 2.38
N LEU A 71 -17.04 -2.45 1.28
CA LEU A 71 -17.75 -2.43 0.00
C LEU A 71 -17.87 -3.84 -0.61
N ALA A 72 -16.82 -4.66 -0.49
CA ALA A 72 -16.80 -6.04 -0.98
C ALA A 72 -17.56 -7.02 -0.06
N GLY A 73 -18.04 -6.59 1.10
CA GLY A 73 -18.68 -7.46 2.08
C GLY A 73 -17.74 -8.45 2.76
N ASN A 74 -16.44 -8.17 2.75
CA ASN A 74 -15.44 -9.01 3.42
C ASN A 74 -15.56 -8.88 4.94
N ARG A 75 -15.53 -10.00 5.66
CA ARG A 75 -15.62 -10.01 7.13
C ARG A 75 -14.30 -9.68 7.81
N LYS A 76 -13.18 -9.82 7.09
CA LYS A 76 -11.84 -9.64 7.63
C LYS A 76 -10.85 -9.23 6.53
N TYR A 77 -9.90 -8.38 6.90
CA TYR A 77 -8.66 -8.11 6.19
C TYR A 77 -7.49 -8.19 7.18
N PHE A 78 -6.28 -8.27 6.70
CA PHE A 78 -5.08 -8.36 7.53
C PHE A 78 -4.30 -7.06 7.53
N LEU A 79 -3.62 -6.79 8.65
CA LEU A 79 -2.80 -5.61 8.85
C LEU A 79 -1.42 -6.02 9.37
N ALA A 80 -0.40 -5.86 8.53
CA ALA A 80 0.98 -6.00 8.94
C ALA A 80 1.43 -4.75 9.71
N ARG A 81 1.97 -4.95 10.91
CA ARG A 81 2.37 -3.87 11.83
C ARG A 81 3.88 -3.66 11.78
N LYS A 82 4.32 -2.41 11.96
CA LYS A 82 5.75 -2.05 12.05
C LYS A 82 6.40 -2.40 13.39
N LYS A 83 5.57 -2.72 14.39
CA LYS A 83 6.01 -3.19 15.72
C LYS A 83 5.04 -4.22 16.24
N ALA A 84 5.57 -5.25 16.91
CA ALA A 84 4.73 -6.20 17.64
C ALA A 84 3.92 -5.48 18.72
N LYS A 85 2.68 -5.93 18.93
CA LYS A 85 1.76 -5.37 19.92
C LYS A 85 1.50 -6.39 21.02
N LEU A 86 1.21 -5.93 22.22
CA LEU A 86 1.01 -6.79 23.42
C LEU A 86 -0.15 -7.79 23.26
N TYR A 87 -1.13 -7.48 22.39
CA TYR A 87 -2.27 -8.37 22.14
C TYR A 87 -1.97 -9.46 21.12
N MET A 88 -0.87 -9.37 20.37
CA MET A 88 -0.50 -10.38 19.38
C MET A 88 -0.02 -11.65 20.08
N ARG A 89 -0.45 -12.80 19.56
CA ARG A 89 -0.01 -14.13 20.00
C ARG A 89 0.74 -14.81 18.87
N ASP A 90 1.75 -15.61 19.23
CA ASP A 90 2.56 -16.36 18.26
C ASP A 90 3.05 -15.47 17.09
N VAL A 91 3.64 -14.34 17.47
CA VAL A 91 3.98 -13.22 16.55
C VAL A 91 4.78 -13.74 15.36
N PHE A 92 4.25 -13.47 14.18
CA PHE A 92 4.85 -13.80 12.91
C PHE A 92 5.64 -12.58 12.40
N GLU A 93 6.94 -12.74 12.21
CA GLU A 93 7.84 -11.65 11.85
C GLU A 93 8.54 -11.91 10.51
N VAL A 94 8.68 -10.87 9.69
CA VAL A 94 9.57 -10.84 8.53
C VAL A 94 10.46 -9.60 8.61
N SER A 95 11.72 -9.77 8.23
CA SER A 95 12.65 -8.68 8.04
C SER A 95 12.94 -8.51 6.55
N VAL A 96 12.96 -7.26 6.10
CA VAL A 96 13.38 -6.90 4.75
C VAL A 96 14.49 -5.88 4.87
N ASP A 97 15.65 -6.22 4.32
CA ASP A 97 16.77 -5.30 4.26
C ASP A 97 16.44 -4.22 3.22
N SER A 98 16.39 -2.97 3.66
CA SER A 98 16.23 -1.83 2.76
C SER A 98 17.57 -1.52 2.11
N ILE A 99 17.56 -1.37 0.78
CA ILE A 99 18.76 -0.99 0.02
C ILE A 99 19.04 0.51 0.19
N THR A 100 18.05 1.29 0.61
CA THR A 100 18.10 2.77 0.60
C THR A 100 18.14 3.44 1.97
N THR A 101 17.81 2.71 3.03
CA THR A 101 17.83 3.24 4.42
C THR A 101 18.68 2.35 5.32
N GLU A 102 19.47 2.96 6.20
CA GLU A 102 20.16 2.24 7.27
C GLU A 102 19.14 1.61 8.22
N GLY A 103 18.84 0.32 8.01
CA GLY A 103 17.98 -0.47 8.87
C GLY A 103 17.07 -1.44 8.13
N SER A 104 16.92 -2.65 8.65
CA SER A 104 15.94 -3.61 8.17
C SER A 104 14.53 -3.18 8.57
N GLN A 105 13.60 -3.13 7.61
CA GLN A 105 12.18 -2.98 7.91
C GLN A 105 11.63 -4.31 8.41
N LYS A 106 11.03 -4.28 9.61
CA LYS A 106 10.36 -5.44 10.17
C LYS A 106 8.85 -5.27 10.06
N LEU A 107 8.18 -6.31 9.63
CA LEU A 107 6.72 -6.42 9.65
C LEU A 107 6.29 -7.57 10.55
N TYR A 108 5.23 -7.32 11.28
CA TYR A 108 4.67 -8.24 12.27
C TYR A 108 3.21 -8.51 11.96
N LEU A 109 2.82 -9.77 12.07
CA LEU A 109 1.43 -10.22 11.96
C LEU A 109 1.07 -11.06 13.19
N ASP A 110 -0.20 -11.01 13.59
CA ASP A 110 -0.70 -11.96 14.60
C ASP A 110 -0.66 -13.39 14.06
N GLY A 111 -0.24 -14.34 14.87
CA GLY A 111 -0.12 -15.75 14.46
C GLY A 111 -1.44 -16.32 13.95
N SER A 112 -2.56 -15.95 14.58
CA SER A 112 -3.89 -16.37 14.12
C SER A 112 -4.24 -15.86 12.72
N ASP A 113 -3.76 -14.66 12.36
CA ASP A 113 -3.93 -14.10 11.02
C ASP A 113 -3.03 -14.83 10.01
N ALA A 114 -1.80 -15.15 10.38
CA ALA A 114 -0.89 -15.95 9.55
C ALA A 114 -1.46 -17.33 9.23
N GLU A 115 -2.04 -18.02 10.22
CA GLU A 115 -2.72 -19.30 10.03
C GLU A 115 -3.88 -19.22 9.03
N LEU A 116 -4.66 -18.14 9.05
CA LEU A 116 -5.75 -17.94 8.11
C LEU A 116 -5.28 -17.67 6.66
N MET A 117 -4.04 -17.26 6.46
CA MET A 117 -3.47 -17.03 5.12
C MET A 117 -3.03 -18.32 4.44
N LYS A 118 -2.81 -19.38 5.19
CA LYS A 118 -2.29 -20.66 4.67
C LYS A 118 -3.16 -21.22 3.56
N GLY A 119 -2.57 -21.41 2.37
CA GLY A 119 -3.26 -21.89 1.18
C GLY A 119 -4.28 -20.91 0.59
N LYS A 120 -4.27 -19.64 0.98
CA LYS A 120 -5.20 -18.60 0.52
C LYS A 120 -4.56 -17.65 -0.47
N ARG A 121 -5.41 -17.04 -1.31
CA ARG A 121 -5.04 -15.99 -2.25
C ARG A 121 -5.14 -14.64 -1.54
N ILE A 122 -4.03 -13.96 -1.44
CA ILE A 122 -3.91 -12.69 -0.71
C ILE A 122 -3.71 -11.54 -1.69
N LEU A 123 -4.61 -10.57 -1.67
CA LEU A 123 -4.49 -9.32 -2.41
C LEU A 123 -3.76 -8.29 -1.54
N LEU A 124 -2.63 -7.80 -2.04
CA LEU A 124 -1.86 -6.74 -1.36
C LEU A 124 -2.40 -5.38 -1.79
N VAL A 125 -2.62 -4.50 -0.82
CA VAL A 125 -3.19 -3.16 -1.03
C VAL A 125 -2.35 -2.12 -0.31
N ASP A 126 -2.02 -1.01 -0.97
CA ASP A 126 -1.35 0.14 -0.34
C ASP A 126 -1.92 1.46 -0.89
N ASP A 127 -1.58 2.59 -0.27
CA ASP A 127 -1.96 3.90 -0.78
C ASP A 127 -1.05 4.34 -1.96
N VAL A 128 0.26 4.23 -1.80
CA VAL A 128 1.26 4.57 -2.82
C VAL A 128 2.33 3.48 -2.90
N ILE A 129 2.61 3.00 -4.10
CA ILE A 129 3.78 2.17 -4.38
C ILE A 129 4.85 3.06 -5.01
N SER A 130 5.98 3.21 -4.32
CA SER A 130 7.14 3.99 -4.78
C SER A 130 8.33 3.05 -5.08
N THR A 131 9.22 2.78 -4.13
CA THR A 131 10.35 1.85 -4.33
C THR A 131 9.89 0.38 -4.41
N GLY A 132 8.73 0.08 -3.86
CA GLY A 132 8.20 -1.28 -3.78
C GLY A 132 8.71 -2.09 -2.58
N GLU A 133 9.55 -1.53 -1.72
CA GLU A 133 10.09 -2.23 -0.55
C GLU A 133 9.00 -2.69 0.43
N SER A 134 8.02 -1.84 0.72
CA SER A 134 6.88 -2.20 1.57
C SER A 134 6.08 -3.36 0.96
N MET A 135 5.87 -3.33 -0.34
CA MET A 135 5.16 -4.37 -1.06
C MET A 135 5.93 -5.70 -1.02
N ALA A 136 7.25 -5.65 -1.26
CA ALA A 136 8.13 -6.83 -1.17
C ALA A 136 8.15 -7.43 0.25
N ALA A 137 8.07 -6.59 1.28
CA ALA A 137 7.97 -7.06 2.67
C ALA A 137 6.64 -7.80 2.92
N LEU A 138 5.53 -7.27 2.41
CA LEU A 138 4.22 -7.93 2.49
C LEU A 138 4.22 -9.26 1.73
N GLU A 139 4.83 -9.34 0.55
CA GLU A 139 4.98 -10.58 -0.22
C GLU A 139 5.69 -11.66 0.57
N LYS A 140 6.85 -11.35 1.13
CA LYS A 140 7.61 -12.29 1.99
C LYS A 140 6.79 -12.76 3.19
N LEU A 141 5.98 -11.88 3.76
CA LEU A 141 5.12 -12.22 4.89
C LEU A 141 4.02 -13.21 4.48
N VAL A 142 3.39 -13.00 3.33
CA VAL A 142 2.39 -13.92 2.77
C VAL A 142 2.99 -15.27 2.44
N GLU A 143 4.14 -15.29 1.74
CA GLU A 143 4.85 -16.53 1.39
C GLU A 143 5.24 -17.35 2.65
N LYS A 144 5.82 -16.66 3.64
CA LYS A 144 6.20 -17.29 4.91
C LYS A 144 4.98 -17.84 5.66
N ALA A 145 3.81 -17.20 5.55
CA ALA A 145 2.55 -17.69 6.11
C ALA A 145 1.93 -18.85 5.31
N GLY A 146 2.50 -19.20 4.16
CA GLY A 146 1.99 -20.24 3.27
C GLY A 146 0.81 -19.82 2.41
N GLY A 147 0.59 -18.52 2.24
CA GLY A 147 -0.37 -17.93 1.30
C GLY A 147 0.24 -17.71 -0.09
N THR A 148 -0.58 -17.27 -1.02
CA THR A 148 -0.17 -16.89 -2.36
C THR A 148 -0.62 -15.46 -2.68
N VAL A 149 0.29 -14.59 -3.11
CA VAL A 149 -0.06 -13.25 -3.57
C VAL A 149 -0.75 -13.36 -4.92
N CYS A 150 -2.01 -12.93 -4.99
CA CYS A 150 -2.81 -12.96 -6.22
C CYS A 150 -2.86 -11.62 -6.97
N GLY A 151 -2.45 -10.53 -6.31
CA GLY A 151 -2.41 -9.20 -6.91
C GLY A 151 -1.76 -8.18 -5.98
N ARG A 152 -1.36 -7.05 -6.57
CA ARG A 152 -0.77 -5.91 -5.90
C ARG A 152 -1.47 -4.67 -6.40
N MET A 153 -2.08 -3.91 -5.50
CA MET A 153 -2.90 -2.75 -5.87
C MET A 153 -2.52 -1.53 -5.03
N ALA A 154 -2.59 -0.37 -5.65
CA ALA A 154 -2.41 0.91 -4.96
C ALA A 154 -3.28 2.00 -5.59
N ILE A 155 -3.50 3.09 -4.87
CA ILE A 155 -4.12 4.28 -5.44
C ILE A 155 -3.15 4.90 -6.44
N LEU A 156 -1.89 5.11 -6.03
CA LEU A 156 -0.88 5.75 -6.86
C LEU A 156 0.37 4.87 -7.04
N ALA A 157 0.96 4.97 -8.23
CA ALA A 157 2.30 4.44 -8.49
C ALA A 157 3.27 5.62 -8.70
N GLU A 158 4.30 5.73 -7.85
CA GLU A 158 5.26 6.83 -7.89
C GLU A 158 6.56 6.44 -8.59
N GLY A 159 7.06 7.33 -9.44
CA GLY A 159 8.35 7.16 -10.10
C GLY A 159 8.45 5.88 -10.94
N ASP A 160 9.50 5.10 -10.75
CA ASP A 160 9.75 3.88 -11.54
C ASP A 160 8.75 2.74 -11.29
N SER A 161 7.99 2.79 -10.20
CA SER A 161 6.94 1.79 -9.97
C SER A 161 5.85 1.79 -11.03
N GLN A 162 5.67 2.91 -11.74
CA GLN A 162 4.73 3.04 -12.85
C GLN A 162 5.05 2.08 -14.02
N LYS A 163 6.29 1.64 -14.14
CA LYS A 163 6.77 0.75 -15.21
C LYS A 163 6.54 -0.73 -14.88
N ARG A 164 6.11 -1.04 -13.68
CA ARG A 164 5.88 -2.42 -13.22
C ARG A 164 4.57 -2.96 -13.78
N GLY A 165 4.65 -4.08 -14.52
CA GLY A 165 3.47 -4.75 -15.06
C GLY A 165 2.75 -5.70 -14.07
N ASP A 166 3.29 -5.86 -12.86
CA ASP A 166 2.76 -6.75 -11.81
C ASP A 166 1.92 -6.02 -10.75
N ILE A 167 1.77 -4.70 -10.88
CA ILE A 167 0.94 -3.87 -9.99
C ILE A 167 -0.23 -3.24 -10.77
N SER A 168 -1.36 -3.10 -10.10
CA SER A 168 -2.53 -2.35 -10.59
C SER A 168 -2.69 -1.09 -9.76
N TYR A 169 -2.72 0.08 -10.40
CA TYR A 169 -2.89 1.36 -9.71
C TYR A 169 -3.89 2.24 -10.46
N LEU A 170 -4.43 3.24 -9.79
CA LEU A 170 -5.40 4.14 -10.40
C LEU A 170 -4.71 5.21 -11.24
N GLU A 171 -3.74 5.92 -10.67
CA GLU A 171 -3.06 7.03 -11.33
C GLU A 171 -1.54 7.02 -11.10
N PRO A 172 -0.75 7.47 -12.09
CA PRO A 172 0.68 7.68 -11.91
C PRO A 172 0.95 8.93 -11.07
N LEU A 173 1.92 8.86 -10.16
CA LEU A 173 2.42 10.01 -9.41
C LEU A 173 3.86 10.32 -9.87
N PRO A 174 4.12 11.45 -10.52
CA PRO A 174 5.46 11.80 -10.94
C PRO A 174 6.35 12.16 -9.74
N LEU A 175 7.65 12.05 -9.94
CA LEU A 175 8.64 12.76 -9.13
C LEU A 175 8.78 14.19 -9.67
N PHE A 176 9.34 15.11 -8.87
CA PHE A 176 9.38 16.52 -9.24
C PHE A 176 10.80 17.10 -9.12
N HIS A 177 11.08 18.08 -9.95
CA HIS A 177 12.23 18.97 -9.84
C HIS A 177 12.03 19.98 -8.70
N SER A 178 13.09 20.69 -8.33
CA SER A 178 13.06 21.70 -7.26
C SER A 178 12.15 22.90 -7.57
N ASP A 179 11.82 23.12 -8.83
CA ASP A 179 10.88 24.15 -9.30
C ASP A 179 9.41 23.67 -9.30
N GLY A 180 9.17 22.39 -8.97
CA GLY A 180 7.84 21.79 -8.93
C GLY A 180 7.36 21.22 -10.26
N THR A 181 8.19 21.19 -11.30
CA THR A 181 7.85 20.53 -12.57
C THR A 181 8.01 19.03 -12.47
N PRO A 182 7.11 18.21 -13.06
CA PRO A 182 7.26 16.76 -13.13
C PRO A 182 8.53 16.32 -13.86
N ARG A 183 9.14 15.25 -13.38
CA ARG A 183 10.29 14.57 -14.02
C ARG A 183 9.83 13.52 -15.00
#